data_73676010b34b4e9e343ddf07282e24ec
#
_entry.id   73676010b34b4e9e343ddf07282e24ec
#
_cell.length_a   1.000
_cell.length_b   1.000
_cell.length_c   1.000
_cell.angle_alpha   90.00
_cell.angle_beta   90.00
_cell.angle_gamma   90.00
#
_symmetry.space_group_name_H-M   'P 1'
#
loop_
_entity.id
_entity.type
_entity.pdbx_description
1 polymer ?
#
loop_
_entity_poly.entity_id
_entity_poly.type
_entity_poly.pdbx_seq_one_letter_code
_entity_poly.pdbx_strand_id
1 'polypeptide(L)'
;MTTHLDTTDQRKASLKLSERYSHFLLRRKRWFLAILAITTVLAIAGLTQVRFDGEPREIFKQGDEEFALLEEYFEQFGPDDNGIILVLDGQIFSSAFAQALRGFTTDAQKLPDVLSVLSLLDVPGPNKEPLLPSPDSDPEIFEQARAFAQVHPFASGHLVSSNGETTLVTIELV
;
A
#
# COMPACT_ATOMS: atom_id res chain seq x y z
N MET A 1 -36.31 -44.68 -37.84
CA MET A 1 -35.13 -45.60 -38.03
C MET A 1 -34.15 -44.93 -38.98
N THR A 2 -33.59 -43.74 -38.62
CA THR A 2 -32.72 -42.93 -39.55
C THR A 2 -31.91 -41.89 -38.77
N THR A 3 -31.08 -42.30 -37.82
CA THR A 3 -30.22 -41.33 -37.09
C THR A 3 -28.79 -41.84 -36.78
N HIS A 4 -28.37 -42.95 -37.33
CA HIS A 4 -27.08 -43.54 -37.00
C HIS A 4 -25.97 -43.38 -38.04
N LEU A 5 -26.27 -42.82 -39.22
CA LEU A 5 -25.30 -42.69 -40.34
C LEU A 5 -24.53 -41.36 -40.33
N ASP A 6 -25.02 -40.34 -39.64
CA ASP A 6 -24.46 -38.96 -39.70
C ASP A 6 -23.23 -38.75 -38.81
N THR A 7 -23.14 -39.50 -37.71
CA THR A 7 -22.01 -39.36 -36.74
C THR A 7 -20.70 -39.97 -37.25
N THR A 8 -20.77 -40.95 -38.13
CA THR A 8 -19.57 -41.65 -38.65
C THR A 8 -18.88 -40.81 -39.76
N ASP A 9 -19.63 -40.10 -40.58
CA ASP A 9 -19.10 -39.26 -41.62
C ASP A 9 -18.52 -37.96 -41.07
N GLN A 10 -19.14 -37.38 -40.03
CA GLN A 10 -18.57 -36.23 -39.30
C GLN A 10 -17.26 -36.56 -38.60
N ARG A 11 -17.12 -37.75 -38.00
CA ARG A 11 -15.85 -38.22 -37.44
C ARG A 11 -14.76 -38.39 -38.47
N LYS A 12 -15.07 -38.94 -39.67
CA LYS A 12 -14.08 -39.11 -40.74
C LYS A 12 -13.66 -37.75 -41.34
N ALA A 13 -14.54 -36.80 -41.41
CA ALA A 13 -14.22 -35.43 -41.86
C ALA A 13 -13.32 -34.71 -40.87
N SER A 14 -13.57 -34.82 -39.54
CA SER A 14 -12.75 -34.19 -38.52
C SER A 14 -11.33 -34.81 -38.43
N LEU A 15 -11.21 -36.13 -38.62
CA LEU A 15 -9.90 -36.83 -38.69
C LEU A 15 -9.05 -36.36 -39.88
N LYS A 16 -9.65 -36.22 -41.06
CA LYS A 16 -8.95 -35.72 -42.25
C LYS A 16 -8.51 -34.24 -42.11
N LEU A 17 -9.28 -33.44 -41.41
CA LEU A 17 -8.91 -32.03 -41.10
C LEU A 17 -7.72 -32.01 -40.12
N SER A 18 -7.73 -32.84 -39.06
CA SER A 18 -6.66 -32.86 -38.07
C SER A 18 -5.33 -33.37 -38.70
N GLU A 19 -5.38 -34.36 -39.59
CA GLU A 19 -4.19 -34.86 -40.32
C GLU A 19 -3.60 -33.78 -41.26
N ARG A 20 -4.41 -33.05 -41.96
CA ARG A 20 -3.94 -31.95 -42.81
C ARG A 20 -3.34 -30.79 -41.99
N TYR A 21 -3.91 -30.49 -40.86
CA TYR A 21 -3.35 -29.46 -39.90
C TYR A 21 -2.02 -29.91 -39.32
N SER A 22 -1.89 -31.18 -38.92
CA SER A 22 -0.64 -31.68 -38.35
C SER A 22 0.49 -31.71 -39.35
N HIS A 23 0.22 -32.12 -40.60
CA HIS A 23 1.20 -32.08 -41.70
C HIS A 23 1.64 -30.66 -42.06
N PHE A 24 0.69 -29.69 -42.09
CA PHE A 24 1.00 -28.29 -42.35
C PHE A 24 1.87 -27.69 -41.23
N LEU A 25 1.53 -27.95 -39.96
CA LEU A 25 2.31 -27.56 -38.78
C LEU A 25 3.73 -28.12 -38.80
N LEU A 26 3.88 -29.43 -39.08
CA LEU A 26 5.17 -30.10 -39.13
C LEU A 26 6.06 -29.55 -40.27
N ARG A 27 5.51 -29.24 -41.41
CA ARG A 27 6.25 -28.70 -42.58
C ARG A 27 6.71 -27.25 -42.39
N ARG A 28 6.02 -26.48 -41.54
CA ARG A 28 6.35 -25.09 -41.22
C ARG A 28 6.74 -24.85 -39.75
N LYS A 29 7.16 -25.91 -39.04
CA LYS A 29 7.50 -25.84 -37.64
C LYS A 29 8.48 -24.71 -37.26
N ARG A 30 9.46 -24.45 -38.14
CA ARG A 30 10.44 -23.37 -37.93
C ARG A 30 9.79 -21.99 -37.96
N TRP A 31 8.79 -21.77 -38.79
CA TRP A 31 8.02 -20.52 -38.87
C TRP A 31 7.12 -20.33 -37.65
N PHE A 32 6.46 -21.40 -37.20
CA PHE A 32 5.65 -21.35 -35.98
C PHE A 32 6.52 -21.08 -34.75
N LEU A 33 7.68 -21.70 -34.63
CA LEU A 33 8.62 -21.42 -33.55
C LEU A 33 9.16 -20.00 -33.61
N ALA A 34 9.42 -19.45 -34.80
CA ALA A 34 9.85 -18.06 -34.97
C ALA A 34 8.76 -17.08 -34.54
N ILE A 35 7.50 -17.30 -34.95
CA ILE A 35 6.37 -16.47 -34.53
C ILE A 35 6.18 -16.54 -33.01
N LEU A 36 6.21 -17.75 -32.45
CA LEU A 36 6.10 -17.94 -31.00
C LEU A 36 7.23 -17.22 -30.24
N ALA A 37 8.47 -17.33 -30.72
CA ALA A 37 9.59 -16.63 -30.11
C ALA A 37 9.42 -15.10 -30.18
N ILE A 38 8.97 -14.56 -31.33
CA ILE A 38 8.74 -13.12 -31.49
C ILE A 38 7.63 -12.66 -30.56
N THR A 39 6.49 -13.37 -30.49
CA THR A 39 5.39 -13.00 -29.60
C THR A 39 5.78 -13.08 -28.14
N THR A 40 6.60 -14.06 -27.75
CA THR A 40 7.12 -14.17 -26.38
C THR A 40 8.05 -13.01 -26.03
N VAL A 41 8.94 -12.61 -26.94
CA VAL A 41 9.83 -11.46 -26.74
C VAL A 41 9.01 -10.15 -26.63
N LEU A 42 8.00 -9.97 -27.50
CA LEU A 42 7.10 -8.82 -27.44
C LEU A 42 6.28 -8.79 -26.16
N ALA A 43 5.81 -9.94 -25.67
CA ALA A 43 5.09 -10.04 -24.42
C ALA A 43 5.98 -9.68 -23.21
N ILE A 44 7.22 -10.17 -23.18
CA ILE A 44 8.19 -9.82 -22.13
C ILE A 44 8.50 -8.33 -22.16
N ALA A 45 8.73 -7.76 -23.37
CA ALA A 45 8.96 -6.32 -23.52
C ALA A 45 7.72 -5.49 -23.09
N GLY A 46 6.51 -5.98 -23.34
CA GLY A 46 5.27 -5.36 -22.89
C GLY A 46 5.12 -5.40 -21.36
N LEU A 47 5.50 -6.52 -20.72
CA LEU A 47 5.42 -6.66 -19.25
C LEU A 47 6.31 -5.63 -18.52
N THR A 48 7.46 -5.27 -19.09
CA THR A 48 8.34 -4.25 -18.48
C THR A 48 7.77 -2.84 -18.52
N GLN A 49 6.73 -2.60 -19.32
CA GLN A 49 6.05 -1.29 -19.44
C GLN A 49 4.73 -1.25 -18.61
N VAL A 50 4.28 -2.38 -18.10
CA VAL A 50 3.10 -2.43 -17.23
C VAL A 50 3.51 -1.90 -15.85
N ARG A 51 3.12 -0.67 -15.55
CA ARG A 51 3.13 -0.15 -14.19
C ARG A 51 1.83 -0.60 -13.54
N PHE A 52 1.95 -1.39 -12.50
CA PHE A 52 0.83 -1.64 -11.60
C PHE A 52 0.70 -0.39 -10.71
N ASP A 53 -0.12 0.56 -11.13
CA ASP A 53 -0.67 1.54 -10.21
C ASP A 53 -1.70 0.79 -9.36
N GLY A 54 -1.29 0.41 -8.16
CA GLY A 54 -2.15 -0.26 -7.19
C GLY A 54 -3.10 0.70 -6.47
N GLU A 55 -3.42 1.84 -7.06
CA GLU A 55 -4.38 2.77 -6.49
C GLU A 55 -5.78 2.15 -6.51
N PRO A 56 -6.39 1.90 -5.34
CA PRO A 56 -7.77 1.41 -5.24
C PRO A 56 -8.75 2.30 -6.02
N ARG A 57 -8.43 3.55 -6.23
CA ARG A 57 -9.21 4.55 -6.98
C ARG A 57 -9.44 4.17 -8.45
N GLU A 58 -8.48 3.51 -9.11
CA GLU A 58 -8.67 3.12 -10.51
C GLU A 58 -9.72 2.02 -10.70
N ILE A 59 -9.95 1.20 -9.68
CA ILE A 59 -10.95 0.13 -9.71
C ILE A 59 -12.37 0.71 -9.67
N PHE A 60 -12.57 1.86 -9.03
CA PHE A 60 -13.87 2.50 -8.83
C PHE A 60 -14.21 3.60 -9.86
N LYS A 61 -13.30 3.94 -10.78
CA LYS A 61 -13.46 5.02 -11.78
C LYS A 61 -14.60 4.83 -12.81
N GLN A 62 -15.36 3.75 -12.77
CA GLN A 62 -16.39 3.49 -13.78
C GLN A 62 -17.79 3.93 -13.31
N GLY A 63 -18.05 5.25 -13.32
CA GLY A 63 -19.41 5.77 -13.53
C GLY A 63 -20.37 5.70 -12.33
N ASP A 64 -19.89 5.60 -11.11
CA ASP A 64 -20.72 5.56 -9.92
C ASP A 64 -20.91 6.98 -9.35
N GLU A 65 -22.17 7.32 -9.02
CA GLU A 65 -22.55 8.61 -8.41
C GLU A 65 -21.85 8.81 -7.06
N GLU A 66 -21.55 7.70 -6.37
CA GLU A 66 -20.77 7.67 -5.12
C GLU A 66 -19.31 8.07 -5.34
N PHE A 67 -18.74 7.77 -6.51
CA PHE A 67 -17.37 8.16 -6.84
C PHE A 67 -17.25 9.68 -7.07
N ALA A 68 -18.23 10.31 -7.67
CA ALA A 68 -18.25 11.77 -7.85
C ALA A 68 -18.31 12.51 -6.50
N LEU A 69 -19.06 11.98 -5.52
CA LEU A 69 -19.09 12.49 -4.14
C LEU A 69 -17.74 12.33 -3.43
N LEU A 70 -17.06 11.20 -3.66
CA LEU A 70 -15.74 10.94 -3.10
C LEU A 70 -14.68 11.87 -3.71
N GLU A 71 -14.78 12.16 -5.01
CA GLU A 71 -13.87 13.07 -5.72
C GLU A 71 -14.06 14.51 -5.21
N GLU A 72 -15.31 14.96 -5.00
CA GLU A 72 -15.62 16.25 -4.38
C GLU A 72 -15.09 16.34 -2.94
N TYR A 73 -15.19 15.24 -2.17
CA TYR A 73 -14.62 15.16 -0.81
C TYR A 73 -13.09 15.31 -0.84
N PHE A 74 -12.41 14.62 -1.75
CA PHE A 74 -10.95 14.72 -1.87
C PHE A 74 -10.47 16.07 -2.38
N GLU A 75 -11.23 16.75 -3.24
CA GLU A 75 -10.93 18.12 -3.66
C GLU A 75 -11.03 19.10 -2.49
N GLN A 76 -11.98 18.86 -1.57
CA GLN A 76 -12.24 19.74 -0.44
C GLN A 76 -11.34 19.47 0.77
N PHE A 77 -11.01 18.20 1.05
CA PHE A 77 -10.33 17.77 2.26
C PHE A 77 -8.92 17.17 2.00
N GLY A 78 -8.56 16.98 0.75
CA GLY A 78 -7.33 16.27 0.36
C GLY A 78 -7.49 14.75 0.39
N PRO A 79 -6.56 14.01 -0.22
CA PRO A 79 -6.57 12.55 -0.22
C PRO A 79 -6.19 11.98 1.15
N ASP A 80 -7.03 11.12 1.70
CA ASP A 80 -6.82 10.44 3.00
C ASP A 80 -5.73 9.34 2.96
N ASP A 81 -5.24 9.00 1.80
CA ASP A 81 -4.31 7.88 1.56
C ASP A 81 -2.82 8.29 1.50
N ASN A 82 -2.53 9.57 1.67
CA ASN A 82 -1.16 10.08 1.69
C ASN A 82 -0.50 10.02 3.09
N GLY A 83 -1.02 9.18 3.99
CA GLY A 83 -0.53 9.06 5.35
C GLY A 83 0.11 7.70 5.64
N ILE A 84 1.29 7.71 6.27
CA ILE A 84 1.91 6.53 6.85
C ILE A 84 1.73 6.58 8.36
N ILE A 85 1.13 5.54 8.93
CA ILE A 85 1.00 5.39 10.38
C ILE A 85 2.03 4.36 10.85
N LEU A 86 2.95 4.79 11.71
CA LEU A 86 3.92 3.93 12.37
C LEU A 86 3.46 3.64 13.78
N VAL A 87 3.42 2.37 14.15
CA VAL A 87 3.14 1.92 15.50
C VAL A 87 4.47 1.56 16.17
N LEU A 88 4.80 2.24 17.25
CA LEU A 88 6.04 2.06 17.99
C LEU A 88 5.74 1.49 19.37
N ASP A 89 6.32 0.33 19.68
CA ASP A 89 6.16 -0.36 20.96
C ASP A 89 7.44 -0.29 21.79
N GLY A 90 7.30 -0.19 23.10
CA GLY A 90 8.39 -0.24 24.06
C GLY A 90 8.25 0.77 25.20
N GLN A 91 9.36 1.13 25.82
CA GLN A 91 9.40 2.16 26.88
C GLN A 91 9.35 3.56 26.25
N ILE A 92 8.15 3.95 25.76
CA ILE A 92 7.97 5.20 25.01
C ILE A 92 8.24 6.45 25.85
N PHE A 93 8.08 6.37 27.18
CA PHE A 93 8.45 7.44 28.12
C PHE A 93 9.83 7.15 28.73
N SER A 94 10.86 7.17 27.88
CA SER A 94 12.26 7.02 28.30
C SER A 94 13.17 7.97 27.53
N SER A 95 14.31 8.31 28.12
CA SER A 95 15.35 9.15 27.49
C SER A 95 15.81 8.59 26.15
N ALA A 96 16.04 7.27 26.07
CA ALA A 96 16.47 6.60 24.85
C ALA A 96 15.43 6.70 23.74
N PHE A 97 14.15 6.49 24.07
CA PHE A 97 13.06 6.62 23.11
C PHE A 97 12.89 8.08 22.65
N ALA A 98 12.95 9.03 23.59
CA ALA A 98 12.85 10.46 23.28
C ALA A 98 13.95 10.92 22.32
N GLN A 99 15.18 10.43 22.52
CA GLN A 99 16.29 10.70 21.60
C GLN A 99 16.07 10.08 20.21
N ALA A 100 15.67 8.82 20.17
CA ALA A 100 15.41 8.10 18.92
C ALA A 100 14.27 8.75 18.12
N LEU A 101 13.15 9.10 18.77
CA LEU A 101 12.00 9.71 18.12
C LEU A 101 12.34 11.09 17.55
N ARG A 102 13.09 11.93 18.28
CA ARG A 102 13.56 13.23 17.80
C ARG A 102 14.46 13.10 16.57
N GLY A 103 15.39 12.15 16.60
CA GLY A 103 16.26 11.83 15.46
C GLY A 103 15.42 11.40 14.25
N PHE A 104 14.53 10.45 14.45
CA PHE A 104 13.63 9.96 13.42
C PHE A 104 12.77 11.08 12.79
N THR A 105 12.09 11.88 13.62
CA THR A 105 11.25 13.00 13.17
C THR A 105 12.06 14.01 12.36
N THR A 106 13.27 14.34 12.85
CA THR A 106 14.17 15.27 12.16
C THR A 106 14.62 14.74 10.79
N ASP A 107 14.89 13.45 10.69
CA ASP A 107 15.33 12.84 9.44
C ASP A 107 14.18 12.61 8.46
N ALA A 108 13.00 12.22 8.96
CA ALA A 108 11.79 12.08 8.15
C ALA A 108 11.37 13.41 7.52
N GLN A 109 11.41 14.51 8.27
CA GLN A 109 11.08 15.87 7.78
C GLN A 109 12.04 16.40 6.69
N LYS A 110 13.20 15.77 6.51
CA LYS A 110 14.15 16.14 5.42
C LYS A 110 13.80 15.46 4.10
N LEU A 111 12.96 14.46 4.11
CA LEU A 111 12.56 13.73 2.89
C LEU A 111 11.70 14.64 1.99
N PRO A 112 11.93 14.65 0.68
CA PRO A 112 11.28 15.60 -0.24
C PRO A 112 9.77 15.40 -0.35
N ASP A 113 9.30 14.17 -0.09
CA ASP A 113 7.90 13.79 -0.25
C ASP A 113 7.12 13.80 1.09
N VAL A 114 7.73 14.27 2.18
CA VAL A 114 7.10 14.37 3.51
C VAL A 114 6.60 15.79 3.73
N LEU A 115 5.30 15.92 3.92
CA LEU A 115 4.64 17.18 4.21
C LEU A 115 4.69 17.52 5.71
N SER A 116 4.32 16.54 6.55
CA SER A 116 4.32 16.70 8.01
C SER A 116 4.62 15.38 8.73
N VAL A 117 5.10 15.48 9.97
CA VAL A 117 5.28 14.32 10.88
C VAL A 117 4.64 14.70 12.20
N LEU A 118 3.60 13.98 12.59
CA LEU A 118 2.91 14.15 13.86
C LEU A 118 3.30 13.02 14.83
N SER A 119 3.73 13.39 16.02
CA SER A 119 4.21 12.47 17.06
C SER A 119 3.90 12.97 18.47
N LEU A 120 4.37 12.29 19.50
CA LEU A 120 4.31 12.77 20.88
C LEU A 120 5.08 14.09 21.13
N LEU A 121 5.95 14.47 20.20
CA LEU A 121 6.70 15.72 20.28
C LEU A 121 5.84 16.94 19.96
N ASP A 122 4.73 16.74 19.26
CA ASP A 122 3.84 17.78 18.76
C ASP A 122 2.60 17.97 19.67
N VAL A 123 2.41 17.01 20.60
CA VAL A 123 1.31 17.08 21.58
C VAL A 123 1.73 17.95 22.77
N PRO A 124 0.93 18.93 23.17
CA PRO A 124 1.22 19.75 24.34
C PRO A 124 1.11 18.92 25.62
N GLY A 125 2.17 18.89 26.36
CA GLY A 125 2.24 18.28 27.69
C GLY A 125 1.95 19.32 28.82
N PRO A 126 2.27 18.95 30.06
CA PRO A 126 2.24 19.88 31.19
C PRO A 126 3.10 21.10 30.87
N ASN A 127 2.63 22.29 31.25
CA ASN A 127 3.37 23.56 31.06
C ASN A 127 3.59 24.01 29.60
N LYS A 128 2.84 23.47 28.63
CA LYS A 128 2.95 23.75 27.20
C LYS A 128 4.26 23.26 26.56
N GLU A 129 5.03 22.48 27.25
CA GLU A 129 6.15 21.75 26.66
C GLU A 129 5.65 20.50 25.91
N PRO A 130 6.45 19.90 25.00
CA PRO A 130 6.06 18.64 24.36
C PRO A 130 5.72 17.56 25.38
N LEU A 131 4.72 16.74 25.08
CA LEU A 131 4.29 15.63 25.95
C LEU A 131 5.43 14.64 26.21
N LEU A 132 6.29 14.41 25.23
CA LEU A 132 7.52 13.63 25.42
C LEU A 132 8.65 14.56 25.83
N PRO A 133 9.17 14.43 27.07
CA PRO A 133 10.21 15.29 27.62
C PRO A 133 11.52 15.23 26.82
N SER A 134 12.43 16.21 27.09
CA SER A 134 13.78 16.17 26.52
C SER A 134 14.52 14.89 26.96
N PRO A 135 15.40 14.32 26.11
CA PRO A 135 16.21 13.16 26.48
C PRO A 135 17.05 13.36 27.77
N ASP A 136 17.43 14.60 28.03
CA ASP A 136 18.25 14.98 29.21
C ASP A 136 17.41 15.23 30.48
N SER A 137 16.10 15.04 30.42
CA SER A 137 15.21 15.23 31.57
C SER A 137 15.38 14.12 32.61
N ASP A 138 15.09 14.44 33.88
CA ASP A 138 15.11 13.48 34.95
C ASP A 138 14.06 12.37 34.77
N PRO A 139 14.32 11.14 35.20
CA PRO A 139 13.38 10.01 35.08
C PRO A 139 11.98 10.30 35.65
N GLU A 140 11.88 11.08 36.68
CA GLU A 140 10.61 11.49 37.32
C GLU A 140 9.73 12.31 36.35
N ILE A 141 10.32 13.10 35.45
CA ILE A 141 9.61 13.90 34.48
C ILE A 141 8.96 12.99 33.39
N PHE A 142 9.64 11.90 33.01
CA PHE A 142 9.07 10.91 32.10
C PHE A 142 7.88 10.17 32.73
N GLU A 143 7.94 9.83 34.01
CA GLU A 143 6.80 9.21 34.71
C GLU A 143 5.61 10.19 34.83
N GLN A 144 5.87 11.46 35.10
CA GLN A 144 4.82 12.49 35.10
C GLN A 144 4.20 12.66 33.70
N ALA A 145 5.02 12.68 32.67
CA ALA A 145 4.55 12.76 31.28
C ALA A 145 3.70 11.54 30.91
N ARG A 146 4.11 10.33 31.32
CA ARG A 146 3.35 9.09 31.13
C ARG A 146 1.97 9.17 31.82
N ALA A 147 1.95 9.56 33.07
CA ALA A 147 0.71 9.71 33.84
C ALA A 147 -0.22 10.76 33.22
N PHE A 148 0.33 11.88 32.74
CA PHE A 148 -0.42 12.91 32.06
C PHE A 148 -0.96 12.43 30.71
N ALA A 149 -0.18 11.70 29.90
CA ALA A 149 -0.60 11.16 28.62
C ALA A 149 -1.80 10.22 28.74
N GLN A 150 -1.87 9.44 29.82
CA GLN A 150 -2.97 8.50 30.05
C GLN A 150 -4.32 9.16 30.34
N VAL A 151 -4.32 10.40 30.82
CA VAL A 151 -5.53 11.19 31.09
C VAL A 151 -5.76 12.32 30.09
N HIS A 152 -4.81 12.55 29.17
CA HIS A 152 -4.90 13.61 28.18
C HIS A 152 -5.96 13.26 27.13
N PRO A 153 -6.97 14.10 26.86
CA PRO A 153 -8.12 13.75 26.02
C PRO A 153 -7.76 13.42 24.56
N PHE A 154 -6.66 13.97 24.06
CA PHE A 154 -6.19 13.70 22.69
C PHE A 154 -5.14 12.59 22.62
N ALA A 155 -4.28 12.44 23.63
CA ALA A 155 -3.22 11.44 23.60
C ALA A 155 -3.71 10.05 24.02
N SER A 156 -4.56 9.98 25.05
CA SER A 156 -5.05 8.71 25.60
C SER A 156 -5.95 7.97 24.59
N GLY A 157 -5.56 6.76 24.25
CA GLY A 157 -6.32 5.88 23.34
C GLY A 157 -6.19 6.24 21.85
N HIS A 158 -5.60 7.39 21.49
CA HIS A 158 -5.37 7.80 20.10
C HIS A 158 -3.89 7.75 19.73
N LEU A 159 -3.03 8.38 20.51
CA LEU A 159 -1.58 8.41 20.26
C LEU A 159 -0.80 7.53 21.23
N VAL A 160 -1.33 7.29 22.42
CA VAL A 160 -0.71 6.47 23.46
C VAL A 160 -1.69 5.40 23.89
N SER A 161 -1.23 4.17 23.93
CA SER A 161 -2.01 3.04 24.45
C SER A 161 -2.31 3.20 25.95
N SER A 162 -3.33 2.53 26.45
CA SER A 162 -3.76 2.60 27.85
C SER A 162 -2.68 2.14 28.84
N ASN A 163 -1.78 1.25 28.42
CA ASN A 163 -0.63 0.80 29.23
C ASN A 163 0.57 1.75 29.12
N GLY A 164 0.58 2.71 28.21
CA GLY A 164 1.67 3.66 28.00
C GLY A 164 2.92 3.03 27.39
N GLU A 165 2.78 1.93 26.64
CA GLU A 165 3.89 1.21 26.01
C GLU A 165 3.90 1.28 24.50
N THR A 166 2.80 1.78 23.89
CA THR A 166 2.69 1.92 22.44
C THR A 166 2.35 3.36 22.08
N THR A 167 2.96 3.89 21.04
CA THR A 167 2.61 5.20 20.45
C THR A 167 2.50 5.13 18.96
N LEU A 168 1.80 6.11 18.38
CA LEU A 168 1.67 6.31 16.95
C LEU A 168 2.50 7.51 16.49
N VAL A 169 3.08 7.36 15.30
CA VAL A 169 3.66 8.47 14.53
C VAL A 169 2.97 8.49 13.18
N THR A 170 2.40 9.61 12.81
CA THR A 170 1.77 9.82 11.52
C THR A 170 2.67 10.66 10.63
N ILE A 171 2.96 10.19 9.45
CA ILE A 171 3.72 10.90 8.42
C ILE A 171 2.77 11.20 7.28
N GLU A 172 2.59 12.46 6.97
CA GLU A 172 1.80 12.93 5.85
C GLU A 172 2.73 13.16 4.65
N LEU A 173 2.34 12.64 3.50
CA LEU A 173 3.08 12.74 2.25
C LEU A 173 2.43 13.79 1.33
N VAL A 174 3.23 14.32 0.40
CA VAL A 174 2.76 15.32 -0.59
C VAL A 174 1.86 14.69 -1.65
#